data_62ece778e25de0e2ebe8352b047c3002
#
_entry.id   62ece778e25de0e2ebe8352b047c3002
#
_cell.length_a   1.000
_cell.length_b   1.000
_cell.length_c   1.000
_cell.angle_alpha   90.00
_cell.angle_beta   90.00
_cell.angle_gamma   90.00
#
_symmetry.space_group_name_H-M   'P 1'
#
loop_
_entity.id
_entity.type
_entity.pdbx_description
1 polymer ?
#
loop_
_entity_poly.entity_id
_entity_poly.type
_entity_poly.pdbx_seq_one_letter_code
_entity_poly.pdbx_strand_id
1 'polypeptide(L)'
;RGSGIRMAVDPLGGAGVHYWPRIAERYRLDLTLLSDAVDPQFAFMAVDWDGQIRMDPSSPHAMAPLVAQKDRFDVSFACDTDHDRHGVVAASCGLMPSNHYLSVLADYLLAHRPGWPRGAMLGKTVVTTAMLDRIAAKAGRAVYEVPVGFKWFAQGLHDGTLLFGCEESAGASVLRRDGTVWTTDKDGIVPA
;
A
#
# COMPACT_ATOMS: atom_id res chain seq x y z
N ARG A 1 -4.05 -18.38 -8.88
CA ARG A 1 -4.95 -19.27 -8.13
C ARG A 1 -5.12 -18.62 -6.77
N GLY A 2 -6.38 -18.35 -6.37
CA GLY A 2 -6.68 -17.83 -5.05
C GLY A 2 -6.02 -18.71 -3.99
N SER A 3 -5.34 -18.08 -3.05
CA SER A 3 -4.50 -18.77 -2.07
C SER A 3 -5.27 -19.40 -0.91
N GLY A 4 -6.62 -19.34 -0.93
CA GLY A 4 -7.44 -19.67 0.24
C GLY A 4 -7.32 -18.66 1.39
N ILE A 5 -6.69 -17.51 1.15
CA ILE A 5 -6.60 -16.40 2.11
C ILE A 5 -7.91 -15.60 2.02
N ARG A 6 -8.58 -15.45 3.14
CA ARG A 6 -9.78 -14.62 3.27
C ARG A 6 -9.36 -13.16 3.45
N MET A 7 -9.74 -12.33 2.50
CA MET A 7 -9.38 -10.93 2.47
C MET A 7 -10.59 -10.01 2.59
N ALA A 8 -10.40 -8.83 3.14
CA ALA A 8 -11.39 -7.76 3.05
C ALA A 8 -10.74 -6.47 2.55
N VAL A 9 -11.53 -5.66 1.85
CA VAL A 9 -11.11 -4.32 1.42
C VAL A 9 -12.17 -3.29 1.76
N ASP A 10 -11.71 -2.15 2.27
CA ASP A 10 -12.53 -0.95 2.44
C ASP A 10 -11.96 0.16 1.56
N PRO A 11 -12.68 0.57 0.50
CA PRO A 11 -12.24 1.66 -0.38
C PRO A 11 -12.47 3.05 0.21
N LEU A 12 -12.92 3.15 1.46
CA LEU A 12 -13.25 4.40 2.17
C LEU A 12 -14.11 5.37 1.32
N GLY A 13 -15.07 4.79 0.55
CA GLY A 13 -15.96 5.54 -0.33
C GLY A 13 -15.29 6.13 -1.57
N GLY A 14 -14.06 5.73 -1.86
CA GLY A 14 -13.24 6.32 -2.92
C GLY A 14 -13.40 5.71 -4.30
N ALA A 15 -12.52 6.12 -5.19
CA ALA A 15 -12.55 5.80 -6.62
C ALA A 15 -12.48 4.29 -6.93
N GLY A 16 -11.89 3.50 -6.04
CA GLY A 16 -11.68 2.06 -6.22
C GLY A 16 -12.89 1.18 -5.95
N VAL A 17 -14.02 1.71 -5.48
CA VAL A 17 -15.22 0.91 -5.14
C VAL A 17 -15.59 -0.09 -6.24
N HIS A 18 -15.55 0.32 -7.51
CA HIS A 18 -15.91 -0.52 -8.64
C HIS A 18 -14.75 -1.36 -9.20
N TYR A 19 -13.51 -1.12 -8.75
CA TYR A 19 -12.34 -1.89 -9.21
C TYR A 19 -12.19 -3.20 -8.44
N TRP A 20 -12.40 -3.17 -7.13
CA TRP A 20 -12.13 -4.31 -6.25
C TRP A 20 -12.93 -5.58 -6.61
N PRO A 21 -14.24 -5.51 -6.91
CA PRO A 21 -14.97 -6.70 -7.34
C PRO A 21 -14.41 -7.31 -8.63
N ARG A 22 -13.99 -6.47 -9.59
CA ARG A 22 -13.39 -6.93 -10.85
C ARG A 22 -12.00 -7.55 -10.65
N ILE A 23 -11.21 -6.99 -9.73
CA ILE A 23 -9.90 -7.53 -9.35
C ILE A 23 -10.11 -8.90 -8.69
N ALA A 24 -11.04 -9.01 -7.74
CA ALA A 24 -11.37 -10.26 -7.07
C ALA A 24 -11.78 -11.35 -8.06
N GLU A 25 -12.68 -11.04 -8.99
CA GLU A 25 -13.12 -11.95 -10.05
C GLU A 25 -11.94 -12.37 -10.95
N ARG A 26 -11.18 -11.38 -11.46
CA ARG A 26 -10.06 -11.60 -12.41
C ARG A 26 -8.99 -12.51 -11.84
N TYR A 27 -8.65 -12.32 -10.57
CA TYR A 27 -7.58 -13.05 -9.91
C TYR A 27 -8.07 -14.19 -9.03
N ARG A 28 -9.39 -14.39 -8.94
CA ARG A 28 -10.06 -15.42 -8.12
C ARG A 28 -9.65 -15.30 -6.66
N LEU A 29 -9.73 -14.08 -6.13
CA LEU A 29 -9.43 -13.78 -4.74
C LEU A 29 -10.69 -14.00 -3.89
N ASP A 30 -10.51 -14.56 -2.70
CA ASP A 30 -11.54 -14.57 -1.66
C ASP A 30 -11.53 -13.21 -0.96
N LEU A 31 -12.09 -12.20 -1.65
CA LEU A 31 -12.07 -10.79 -1.26
C LEU A 31 -13.48 -10.28 -1.00
N THR A 32 -13.73 -9.84 0.21
CA THR A 32 -14.97 -9.18 0.62
C THR A 32 -14.82 -7.67 0.54
N LEU A 33 -15.66 -7.02 -0.26
CA LEU A 33 -15.81 -5.56 -0.24
C LEU A 33 -16.69 -5.19 0.97
N LEU A 34 -16.14 -4.43 1.93
CA LEU A 34 -16.86 -4.09 3.17
C LEU A 34 -17.87 -2.97 2.99
N SER A 35 -17.59 -2.03 2.10
CA SER A 35 -18.49 -0.94 1.77
C SER A 35 -18.45 -0.66 0.27
N ASP A 36 -19.62 -0.62 -0.34
CA ASP A 36 -19.82 -0.17 -1.73
C ASP A 36 -20.49 1.21 -1.80
N ALA A 37 -20.70 1.83 -0.64
CA ALA A 37 -21.35 3.11 -0.55
C ALA A 37 -20.41 4.23 -1.05
N VAL A 38 -20.92 5.02 -1.99
CA VAL A 38 -20.29 6.27 -2.42
C VAL A 38 -21.14 7.41 -1.90
N ASP A 39 -20.65 8.09 -0.87
CA ASP A 39 -21.30 9.26 -0.29
C ASP A 39 -20.36 10.46 -0.38
N PRO A 40 -20.66 11.48 -1.20
CA PRO A 40 -19.82 12.68 -1.35
C PRO A 40 -19.62 13.47 -0.06
N GLN A 41 -20.45 13.25 0.95
CA GLN A 41 -20.33 13.88 2.26
C GLN A 41 -19.47 13.06 3.24
N PHE A 42 -19.17 11.80 2.89
CA PHE A 42 -18.44 10.85 3.76
C PHE A 42 -19.05 10.69 5.17
N ALA A 43 -20.38 10.80 5.28
CA ALA A 43 -21.09 10.74 6.55
C ALA A 43 -20.94 9.40 7.30
N PHE A 44 -20.53 8.35 6.59
CA PHE A 44 -20.24 7.04 7.17
C PHE A 44 -18.88 6.95 7.87
N MET A 45 -18.00 7.92 7.66
CA MET A 45 -16.65 7.91 8.23
C MET A 45 -16.67 8.29 9.71
N ALA A 46 -15.83 7.61 10.48
CA ALA A 46 -15.57 8.00 11.86
C ALA A 46 -14.85 9.37 11.92
N VAL A 47 -15.21 10.14 12.93
CA VAL A 47 -14.55 11.42 13.23
C VAL A 47 -13.19 11.14 13.86
N ASP A 48 -12.14 11.79 13.39
CA ASP A 48 -10.79 11.68 13.93
C ASP A 48 -10.67 12.43 15.27
N TRP A 49 -9.56 12.28 15.97
CA TRP A 49 -9.31 12.82 17.32
C TRP A 49 -9.50 14.34 17.43
N ASP A 50 -9.35 15.08 16.33
CA ASP A 50 -9.49 16.54 16.27
C ASP A 50 -10.87 17.00 15.74
N GLY A 51 -11.82 16.09 15.63
CA GLY A 51 -13.17 16.38 15.16
C GLY A 51 -13.32 16.48 13.63
N GLN A 52 -12.29 16.14 12.88
CA GLN A 52 -12.32 16.14 11.41
C GLN A 52 -12.56 14.74 10.84
N ILE A 53 -13.19 14.68 9.68
CA ILE A 53 -13.28 13.45 8.89
C ILE A 53 -12.04 13.36 7.99
N ARG A 54 -11.35 12.23 8.07
CA ARG A 54 -10.21 11.89 7.19
C ARG A 54 -10.38 10.50 6.61
N MET A 55 -10.24 10.38 5.32
CA MET A 55 -10.21 9.09 4.61
C MET A 55 -8.76 8.61 4.50
N ASP A 56 -8.05 8.59 5.64
CA ASP A 56 -6.63 8.26 5.72
C ASP A 56 -6.45 6.81 6.23
N PRO A 57 -5.92 5.89 5.40
CA PRO A 57 -5.74 4.50 5.79
C PRO A 57 -4.63 4.29 6.84
N SER A 58 -3.89 5.32 7.22
CA SER A 58 -2.99 5.29 8.38
C SER A 58 -3.65 5.71 9.69
N SER A 59 -4.85 6.34 9.63
CA SER A 59 -5.60 6.75 10.82
C SER A 59 -6.29 5.56 11.50
N PRO A 60 -6.07 5.33 12.80
CA PRO A 60 -6.79 4.30 13.53
C PRO A 60 -8.29 4.57 13.62
N HIS A 61 -8.74 5.83 13.50
CA HIS A 61 -10.15 6.20 13.49
C HIS A 61 -10.82 5.82 12.16
N ALA A 62 -10.20 6.17 11.03
CA ALA A 62 -10.68 5.78 9.71
C ALA A 62 -10.70 4.25 9.55
N MET A 63 -9.71 3.56 10.10
CA MET A 63 -9.55 2.11 10.01
C MET A 63 -10.30 1.34 11.10
N ALA A 64 -10.97 2.01 12.04
CA ALA A 64 -11.66 1.35 13.15
C ALA A 64 -12.69 0.29 12.72
N PRO A 65 -13.52 0.50 11.67
CA PRO A 65 -14.44 -0.54 11.19
C PRO A 65 -13.74 -1.78 10.68
N LEU A 66 -12.58 -1.61 10.03
CA LEU A 66 -11.76 -2.71 9.52
C LEU A 66 -11.09 -3.47 10.66
N VAL A 67 -10.51 -2.74 11.61
CA VAL A 67 -9.87 -3.31 12.80
C VAL A 67 -10.87 -4.09 13.66
N ALA A 68 -12.10 -3.62 13.80
CA ALA A 68 -13.15 -4.30 14.54
C ALA A 68 -13.52 -5.68 13.94
N GLN A 69 -13.21 -5.91 12.67
CA GLN A 69 -13.50 -7.15 11.95
C GLN A 69 -12.24 -8.01 11.69
N LYS A 70 -11.09 -7.65 12.26
CA LYS A 70 -9.79 -8.28 11.97
C LYS A 70 -9.76 -9.80 12.13
N ASP A 71 -10.55 -10.35 13.04
CA ASP A 71 -10.57 -11.80 13.31
C ASP A 71 -11.44 -12.60 12.30
N ARG A 72 -12.17 -11.91 11.43
CA ARG A 72 -12.99 -12.54 10.37
C ARG A 72 -12.19 -12.85 9.11
N PHE A 73 -11.07 -12.18 8.92
CA PHE A 73 -10.25 -12.25 7.72
C PHE A 73 -8.80 -12.55 8.10
N ASP A 74 -8.07 -13.14 7.18
CA ASP A 74 -6.64 -13.41 7.38
C ASP A 74 -5.82 -12.13 7.19
N VAL A 75 -6.26 -11.26 6.26
CA VAL A 75 -5.75 -9.91 6.04
C VAL A 75 -6.87 -9.00 5.53
N SER A 76 -6.83 -7.75 5.94
CA SER A 76 -7.73 -6.72 5.42
C SER A 76 -6.95 -5.47 5.08
N PHE A 77 -7.45 -4.67 4.17
CA PHE A 77 -6.77 -3.43 3.78
C PHE A 77 -7.79 -2.37 3.36
N ALA A 78 -7.34 -1.13 3.36
CA ALA A 78 -8.09 0.01 2.85
C ALA A 78 -7.21 0.83 1.92
N CYS A 79 -7.84 1.56 1.01
CA CYS A 79 -7.20 2.63 0.26
C CYS A 79 -7.91 3.95 0.57
N ASP A 80 -7.18 5.06 0.46
CA ASP A 80 -7.78 6.38 0.52
C ASP A 80 -8.65 6.68 -0.71
N THR A 81 -9.27 7.84 -0.76
CA THR A 81 -10.33 8.10 -1.74
C THR A 81 -9.87 8.15 -3.19
N ASP A 82 -8.64 8.56 -3.45
CA ASP A 82 -8.02 8.56 -4.80
C ASP A 82 -7.15 7.33 -5.05
N HIS A 83 -7.07 6.40 -4.07
CA HIS A 83 -6.37 5.12 -4.16
C HIS A 83 -4.87 5.24 -4.45
N ASP A 84 -4.23 6.29 -3.92
CA ASP A 84 -2.79 6.46 -3.99
C ASP A 84 -2.04 5.93 -2.74
N ARG A 85 -2.76 5.69 -1.63
CA ARG A 85 -2.25 5.18 -0.36
C ARG A 85 -3.04 3.94 0.09
N HIS A 86 -2.44 3.18 1.00
CA HIS A 86 -3.05 1.97 1.55
C HIS A 86 -2.78 1.80 3.04
N GLY A 87 -3.65 1.06 3.73
CA GLY A 87 -3.45 0.63 5.11
C GLY A 87 -3.82 -0.83 5.26
N VAL A 88 -3.05 -1.58 6.02
CA VAL A 88 -3.20 -3.02 6.17
C VAL A 88 -3.52 -3.40 7.60
N VAL A 89 -4.49 -4.28 7.77
CA VAL A 89 -4.92 -4.84 9.06
C VAL A 89 -4.71 -6.35 9.02
N ALA A 90 -3.99 -6.87 10.02
CA ALA A 90 -3.82 -8.30 10.20
C ALA A 90 -4.41 -8.73 11.55
N ALA A 91 -4.91 -9.97 11.62
CA ALA A 91 -5.51 -10.51 12.85
C ALA A 91 -4.55 -10.42 14.04
N SER A 92 -3.25 -10.64 13.82
CA SER A 92 -2.23 -10.69 14.86
C SER A 92 -1.84 -9.34 15.47
N CYS A 93 -1.98 -8.24 14.70
CA CYS A 93 -1.48 -6.92 15.14
C CYS A 93 -2.49 -5.78 14.99
N GLY A 94 -3.67 -6.04 14.42
CA GLY A 94 -4.59 -4.95 14.06
C GLY A 94 -4.04 -4.10 12.92
N LEU A 95 -4.21 -2.78 12.98
CA LEU A 95 -3.66 -1.86 11.98
C LEU A 95 -2.12 -1.87 12.04
N MET A 96 -1.51 -2.29 10.93
CA MET A 96 -0.07 -2.31 10.81
C MET A 96 0.46 -0.91 10.55
N PRO A 97 1.46 -0.42 11.29
CA PRO A 97 2.10 0.86 10.98
C PRO A 97 2.64 0.87 9.55
N SER A 98 2.38 1.94 8.79
CA SER A 98 2.75 2.06 7.37
C SER A 98 4.23 1.74 7.12
N ASN A 99 5.12 2.26 7.95
CA ASN A 99 6.56 1.98 7.86
C ASN A 99 6.91 0.49 8.00
N HIS A 100 6.17 -0.24 8.82
CA HIS A 100 6.38 -1.69 8.97
C HIS A 100 5.88 -2.43 7.74
N TYR A 101 4.68 -2.08 7.26
CA TYR A 101 4.14 -2.72 6.06
C TYR A 101 5.01 -2.46 4.82
N LEU A 102 5.45 -1.22 4.59
CA LEU A 102 6.38 -0.88 3.50
C LEU A 102 7.67 -1.69 3.56
N SER A 103 8.16 -1.97 4.77
CA SER A 103 9.34 -2.80 4.96
C SER A 103 9.08 -4.26 4.61
N VAL A 104 7.94 -4.82 5.03
CA VAL A 104 7.51 -6.18 4.66
C VAL A 104 7.35 -6.29 3.14
N LEU A 105 6.68 -5.32 2.53
CA LEU A 105 6.46 -5.26 1.10
C LEU A 105 7.78 -5.24 0.33
N ALA A 106 8.72 -4.39 0.74
CA ALA A 106 10.04 -4.29 0.10
C ALA A 106 10.84 -5.60 0.23
N ASP A 107 10.91 -6.21 1.42
CA ASP A 107 11.63 -7.49 1.63
C ASP A 107 11.00 -8.61 0.78
N TYR A 108 9.67 -8.69 0.77
CA TYR A 108 8.95 -9.67 -0.05
C TYR A 108 9.21 -9.49 -1.55
N LEU A 109 9.09 -8.27 -2.06
CA LEU A 109 9.26 -7.99 -3.48
C LEU A 109 10.70 -8.24 -3.93
N LEU A 110 11.69 -7.85 -3.15
CA LEU A 110 13.10 -8.13 -3.45
C LEU A 110 13.39 -9.63 -3.55
N ALA A 111 12.75 -10.44 -2.72
CA ALA A 111 12.89 -11.90 -2.76
C ALA A 111 12.13 -12.55 -3.94
N HIS A 112 11.03 -11.94 -4.40
CA HIS A 112 10.10 -12.56 -5.37
C HIS A 112 10.09 -11.89 -6.74
N ARG A 113 11.02 -10.98 -7.03
CA ARG A 113 11.19 -10.29 -8.31
C ARG A 113 12.61 -10.47 -8.87
N PRO A 114 13.01 -11.72 -9.21
CA PRO A 114 14.38 -12.00 -9.66
C PRO A 114 14.73 -11.32 -10.99
N GLY A 115 13.72 -10.93 -11.79
CA GLY A 115 13.89 -10.20 -13.05
C GLY A 115 14.17 -8.70 -12.90
N TRP A 116 14.11 -8.17 -11.69
CA TRP A 116 14.39 -6.75 -11.48
C TRP A 116 15.86 -6.40 -11.71
N PRO A 117 16.18 -5.24 -12.32
CA PRO A 117 17.56 -4.84 -12.62
C PRO A 117 18.44 -4.86 -11.35
N ARG A 118 19.59 -5.53 -11.45
CA ARG A 118 20.47 -5.72 -10.28
C ARG A 118 21.01 -4.42 -9.70
N GLY A 119 21.24 -3.40 -10.53
CA GLY A 119 21.74 -2.08 -10.12
C GLY A 119 20.65 -1.12 -9.65
N ALA A 120 19.36 -1.47 -9.78
CA ALA A 120 18.28 -0.58 -9.37
C ALA A 120 18.17 -0.46 -7.85
N MET A 121 17.86 0.75 -7.39
CA MET A 121 17.85 1.15 -5.98
C MET A 121 16.46 1.06 -5.37
N LEU A 122 16.42 1.11 -4.04
CA LEU A 122 15.22 1.30 -3.25
C LEU A 122 15.06 2.79 -2.93
N GLY A 123 13.92 3.39 -3.28
CA GLY A 123 13.61 4.79 -3.01
C GLY A 123 12.84 4.96 -1.72
N LYS A 124 13.23 5.90 -0.87
CA LYS A 124 12.50 6.31 0.32
C LYS A 124 12.64 7.79 0.59
N THR A 125 11.68 8.39 1.30
CA THR A 125 11.85 9.75 1.82
C THR A 125 12.69 9.74 3.10
N VAL A 126 13.28 10.90 3.44
CA VAL A 126 14.11 11.08 4.63
C VAL A 126 13.37 10.74 5.94
N VAL A 127 12.05 10.85 5.96
CA VAL A 127 11.20 10.54 7.13
C VAL A 127 10.69 9.09 7.14
N THR A 128 10.93 8.34 6.06
CA THR A 128 10.57 6.92 5.98
C THR A 128 11.61 6.08 6.73
N THR A 129 11.16 4.98 7.29
CA THR A 129 11.93 4.13 8.21
C THR A 129 13.30 3.69 7.69
N ALA A 130 14.30 3.67 8.58
CA ALA A 130 15.62 3.07 8.32
C ALA A 130 15.61 1.52 8.23
N MET A 131 14.47 0.86 8.44
CA MET A 131 14.34 -0.58 8.16
C MET A 131 14.57 -0.87 6.68
N LEU A 132 14.14 0.03 5.79
CA LEU A 132 14.36 -0.09 4.35
C LEU A 132 15.85 -0.09 3.97
N ASP A 133 16.67 0.70 4.67
CA ASP A 133 18.12 0.71 4.46
C ASP A 133 18.74 -0.66 4.77
N ARG A 134 18.28 -1.30 5.86
CA ARG A 134 18.75 -2.63 6.27
C ARG A 134 18.30 -3.71 5.29
N ILE A 135 17.06 -3.61 4.80
CA ILE A 135 16.52 -4.54 3.80
C ILE A 135 17.27 -4.40 2.48
N ALA A 136 17.51 -3.17 2.01
CA ALA A 136 18.29 -2.91 0.82
C ALA A 136 19.71 -3.46 0.94
N ALA A 137 20.40 -3.20 2.07
CA ALA A 137 21.73 -3.72 2.34
C ALA A 137 21.77 -5.26 2.33
N LYS A 138 20.80 -5.93 2.98
CA LYS A 138 20.65 -7.40 2.97
C LYS A 138 20.50 -7.94 1.54
N ALA A 139 19.80 -7.20 0.68
CA ALA A 139 19.60 -7.58 -0.72
C ALA A 139 20.73 -7.12 -1.66
N GLY A 140 21.81 -6.51 -1.13
CA GLY A 140 22.91 -5.99 -1.93
C GLY A 140 22.51 -4.81 -2.82
N ARG A 141 21.58 -3.97 -2.36
CA ARG A 141 21.03 -2.82 -3.08
C ARG A 141 21.36 -1.51 -2.40
N ALA A 142 21.50 -0.44 -3.18
CA ALA A 142 21.61 0.92 -2.66
C ALA A 142 20.22 1.49 -2.34
N VAL A 143 20.20 2.50 -1.47
CA VAL A 143 19.02 3.31 -1.15
C VAL A 143 19.17 4.68 -1.81
N TYR A 144 18.09 5.15 -2.40
CA TYR A 144 17.92 6.50 -2.91
C TYR A 144 17.02 7.27 -1.95
N GLU A 145 17.65 8.03 -1.05
CA GLU A 145 16.93 8.84 -0.06
C GLU A 145 16.70 10.25 -0.61
N VAL A 146 15.46 10.73 -0.47
CA VAL A 146 15.02 12.03 -1.03
C VAL A 146 14.25 12.84 0.02
N PRO A 147 14.07 14.16 -0.18
CA PRO A 147 13.12 14.94 0.60
C PRO A 147 11.70 14.40 0.47
N VAL A 148 10.79 14.80 1.37
CA VAL A 148 9.38 14.46 1.29
C VAL A 148 8.79 14.90 -0.05
N GLY A 149 8.02 14.02 -0.67
CA GLY A 149 7.37 14.26 -1.95
C GLY A 149 7.67 13.16 -2.99
N PHE A 150 6.65 12.50 -3.46
CA PHE A 150 6.78 11.35 -4.37
C PHE A 150 7.39 11.70 -5.74
N LYS A 151 7.25 12.95 -6.17
CA LYS A 151 7.83 13.48 -7.42
C LYS A 151 9.32 13.17 -7.60
N TRP A 152 10.07 13.01 -6.51
CA TRP A 152 11.50 12.71 -6.56
C TRP A 152 11.80 11.29 -7.07
N PHE A 153 10.83 10.38 -7.01
CA PHE A 153 10.98 9.01 -7.50
C PHE A 153 10.60 8.86 -8.97
N ALA A 154 9.85 9.83 -9.53
CA ALA A 154 9.23 9.70 -10.85
C ALA A 154 10.23 9.32 -11.95
N GLN A 155 11.37 10.00 -12.03
CA GLN A 155 12.39 9.72 -13.06
C GLN A 155 12.99 8.32 -12.88
N GLY A 156 13.35 7.96 -11.66
CA GLY A 156 13.98 6.67 -11.38
C GLY A 156 13.03 5.48 -11.58
N LEU A 157 11.74 5.64 -11.29
CA LEU A 157 10.71 4.65 -11.60
C LEU A 157 10.50 4.53 -13.13
N HIS A 158 10.51 5.66 -13.83
CA HIS A 158 10.32 5.68 -15.27
C HIS A 158 11.45 4.96 -16.03
N ASP A 159 12.69 5.21 -15.67
CA ASP A 159 13.87 4.63 -16.33
C ASP A 159 14.36 3.30 -15.71
N GLY A 160 13.71 2.82 -14.66
CA GLY A 160 14.02 1.55 -14.01
C GLY A 160 15.26 1.59 -13.11
N THR A 161 15.80 2.76 -12.79
CA THR A 161 16.90 2.90 -11.80
C THR A 161 16.40 2.80 -10.36
N LEU A 162 15.10 3.01 -10.13
CA LEU A 162 14.39 2.68 -8.90
C LEU A 162 13.42 1.53 -9.13
N LEU A 163 13.54 0.48 -8.33
CA LEU A 163 12.62 -0.66 -8.38
C LEU A 163 11.38 -0.47 -7.50
N PHE A 164 11.50 0.39 -6.51
CA PHE A 164 10.50 0.68 -5.49
C PHE A 164 10.71 2.11 -5.01
N GLY A 165 9.65 2.86 -4.83
CA GLY A 165 9.66 4.18 -4.19
C GLY A 165 8.54 4.24 -3.16
N CYS A 166 8.80 4.78 -1.97
CA CYS A 166 7.76 4.87 -0.93
C CYS A 166 7.91 6.07 0.00
N GLU A 167 6.78 6.41 0.60
CA GLU A 167 6.65 7.42 1.65
C GLU A 167 6.00 6.82 2.89
N GLU A 168 6.32 7.33 4.07
CA GLU A 168 5.76 6.91 5.36
C GLU A 168 4.24 7.07 5.46
N SER A 169 3.65 7.91 4.61
CA SER A 169 2.20 8.08 4.47
C SER A 169 1.48 6.88 3.85
N ALA A 170 2.20 5.76 3.63
CA ALA A 170 1.74 4.56 2.97
C ALA A 170 1.49 4.71 1.45
N GLY A 171 2.15 5.67 0.83
CA GLY A 171 2.24 5.76 -0.63
C GLY A 171 3.43 4.97 -1.15
N ALA A 172 3.24 4.14 -2.16
CA ALA A 172 4.31 3.38 -2.79
C ALA A 172 4.06 3.16 -4.28
N SER A 173 5.14 2.94 -5.03
CA SER A 173 5.09 2.44 -6.39
C SER A 173 6.22 1.45 -6.63
N VAL A 174 5.99 0.49 -7.52
CA VAL A 174 6.92 -0.59 -7.79
C VAL A 174 7.03 -0.85 -9.29
N LEU A 175 8.17 -1.33 -9.73
CA LEU A 175 8.29 -1.83 -11.11
C LEU A 175 7.45 -3.10 -11.31
N ARG A 176 7.01 -3.32 -12.53
CA ARG A 176 6.41 -4.58 -12.95
C ARG A 176 7.39 -5.75 -12.77
N ARG A 177 6.90 -6.97 -12.92
CA ARG A 177 7.72 -8.19 -12.79
C ARG A 177 8.87 -8.27 -13.80
N ASP A 178 8.67 -7.70 -14.96
CA ASP A 178 9.66 -7.65 -16.05
C ASP A 178 10.65 -6.48 -15.91
N GLY A 179 10.54 -5.68 -14.85
CA GLY A 179 11.41 -4.54 -14.59
C GLY A 179 10.99 -3.26 -15.32
N THR A 180 9.87 -3.27 -16.03
CA THR A 180 9.34 -2.04 -16.66
C THR A 180 8.53 -1.20 -15.68
N VAL A 181 8.39 0.09 -15.99
CA VAL A 181 7.60 1.02 -15.17
C VAL A 181 6.13 0.60 -15.11
N TRP A 182 5.57 0.60 -13.91
CA TRP A 182 4.12 0.50 -13.69
C TRP A 182 3.47 1.88 -13.69
N THR A 183 3.86 2.71 -12.74
CA THR A 183 3.49 4.12 -12.66
C THR A 183 4.66 4.92 -12.07
N THR A 184 4.64 6.23 -12.30
CA THR A 184 5.63 7.17 -11.74
C THR A 184 5.09 7.93 -10.54
N ASP A 185 3.86 7.64 -10.15
CA ASP A 185 3.23 8.18 -8.95
C ASP A 185 2.79 7.04 -8.01
N LYS A 186 2.31 7.39 -6.84
CA LYS A 186 1.83 6.45 -5.82
C LYS A 186 0.69 5.59 -6.35
N ASP A 187 0.65 4.36 -5.91
CA ASP A 187 -0.40 3.39 -6.20
C ASP A 187 -0.80 2.70 -4.88
N GLY A 188 -2.05 2.83 -4.50
CA GLY A 188 -2.59 2.14 -3.32
C GLY A 188 -3.13 0.75 -3.63
N ILE A 189 -3.35 0.40 -4.90
CA ILE A 189 -3.99 -0.87 -5.30
C ILE A 189 -2.99 -2.02 -5.36
N VAL A 190 -1.87 -1.80 -6.07
CA VAL A 190 -0.86 -2.87 -6.25
C VAL A 190 -0.09 -3.16 -4.97
N PRO A 191 0.28 -2.17 -4.15
CA PRO A 191 0.93 -2.40 -2.87
C PRO A 191 0.04 -2.97 -1.76
N ALA A 192 -1.27 -2.76 -1.82
CA ALA A 192 -2.24 -3.29 -0.85
C ALA A 192 -2.55 -4.80 -1.04
#